data_9cb0eca6230f792a5693dd4bc57eafda
#
_entry.id   9cb0eca6230f792a5693dd4bc57eafda
#
_cell.length_a   1.000
_cell.length_b   1.000
_cell.length_c   1.000
_cell.angle_alpha   90.00
_cell.angle_beta   90.00
_cell.angle_gamma   90.00
#
_symmetry.space_group_name_H-M   'P 1'
#
loop_
_entity.id
_entity.type
_entity.pdbx_description
1 polymer ?
#
loop_
_entity_poly.entity_id
_entity_poly.type
_entity_poly.pdbx_seq_one_letter_code
_entity_poly.pdbx_strand_id
1 'polypeptide(L)'
;MLWPSAAKRMAAETVTKSGAIVEKGYVYEEETHLTVLKTSLFFAGDGFTAYDCKGALVFRVDSYGPDGGDTGEVVLMDASGRCILTVRRKRPSLHQRWEGFVGEGSEGKKALFSVRRSSIIGRSSMTVEVYTNPGEEYQIEGSFACRNCNILAADKEIVAEIRRKVDATTNVVLGKDVFVLSLKAGFDGAFAMGLVLVLDQIYGDEAGGGVHNGSKVGADPTGEDSNLNIL
;
A
#
# COMPACT_ATOMS: atom_id res chain seq x y z
N MET A 1 -9.54 38.27 -52.53
CA MET A 1 -9.71 38.13 -51.07
C MET A 1 -9.54 36.66 -50.69
N LEU A 2 -8.39 36.34 -50.18
CA LEU A 2 -8.02 34.97 -49.80
C LEU A 2 -8.20 34.86 -48.29
N TRP A 3 -9.02 33.90 -47.85
CA TRP A 3 -9.25 33.55 -46.45
C TRP A 3 -8.10 32.67 -45.97
N PRO A 4 -7.51 32.89 -44.81
CA PRO A 4 -6.45 32.02 -44.30
C PRO A 4 -7.00 30.73 -43.70
N SER A 5 -6.33 29.66 -44.08
CA SER A 5 -6.48 28.28 -43.67
C SER A 5 -6.50 28.10 -42.17
N ALA A 6 -7.44 27.29 -41.69
CA ALA A 6 -7.54 26.84 -40.32
C ALA A 6 -6.30 26.07 -39.92
N ALA A 7 -5.56 26.60 -38.97
CA ALA A 7 -4.48 25.91 -38.28
C ALA A 7 -5.05 24.75 -37.48
N LYS A 8 -4.75 23.52 -37.88
CA LYS A 8 -5.00 22.28 -37.22
C LYS A 8 -4.22 22.29 -35.88
N ARG A 9 -4.91 22.50 -34.78
CA ARG A 9 -4.35 22.26 -33.44
C ARG A 9 -4.03 20.79 -33.36
N MET A 10 -2.76 20.43 -33.46
CA MET A 10 -2.26 19.15 -32.98
C MET A 10 -2.28 19.20 -31.46
N ALA A 11 -3.23 18.48 -30.86
CA ALA A 11 -3.14 18.11 -29.48
C ALA A 11 -1.87 17.24 -29.37
N ALA A 12 -0.87 17.72 -28.65
CA ALA A 12 0.25 16.91 -28.25
C ALA A 12 -0.29 15.89 -27.23
N GLU A 13 -0.51 14.67 -27.69
CA GLU A 13 -0.61 13.52 -26.78
C GLU A 13 0.74 13.40 -26.08
N THR A 14 0.79 13.90 -24.86
CA THR A 14 1.84 13.56 -23.90
C THR A 14 1.60 12.10 -23.50
N VAL A 15 2.10 11.19 -24.32
CA VAL A 15 2.25 9.80 -23.93
C VAL A 15 3.28 9.78 -22.81
N THR A 16 2.82 9.77 -21.57
CA THR A 16 3.64 9.43 -20.41
C THR A 16 4.09 7.98 -20.61
N LYS A 17 5.33 7.81 -21.08
CA LYS A 17 5.99 6.52 -21.19
C LYS A 17 6.34 6.03 -19.78
N SER A 18 5.36 5.67 -18.97
CA SER A 18 5.59 4.85 -17.81
C SER A 18 5.69 3.41 -18.31
N GLY A 19 6.91 2.90 -18.38
CA GLY A 19 7.13 1.46 -18.60
C GLY A 19 6.68 0.68 -17.37
N ALA A 20 6.40 -0.62 -17.51
CA ALA A 20 6.11 -1.46 -16.37
C ALA A 20 7.26 -1.43 -15.36
N ILE A 21 6.94 -1.12 -14.11
CA ILE A 21 7.89 -1.12 -12.98
C ILE A 21 8.00 -2.54 -12.42
N VAL A 22 6.87 -3.21 -12.26
CA VAL A 22 6.77 -4.57 -11.74
C VAL A 22 6.47 -5.54 -12.87
N GLU A 23 5.33 -5.40 -13.56
CA GLU A 23 4.93 -6.36 -14.58
C GLU A 23 4.02 -5.77 -15.66
N LYS A 24 4.39 -5.94 -16.94
CA LYS A 24 3.67 -5.41 -18.10
C LYS A 24 2.20 -5.86 -18.19
N GLY A 25 1.89 -7.04 -17.70
CA GLY A 25 0.53 -7.59 -17.74
C GLY A 25 -0.49 -6.80 -16.92
N TYR A 26 -0.02 -5.90 -16.04
CA TYR A 26 -0.87 -5.04 -15.20
C TYR A 26 -0.76 -3.55 -15.55
N VAL A 27 -0.20 -3.23 -16.70
CA VAL A 27 -0.26 -1.87 -17.28
C VAL A 27 -1.48 -1.79 -18.17
N TYR A 28 -2.48 -1.03 -17.74
CA TYR A 28 -3.76 -0.91 -18.44
C TYR A 28 -3.69 0.21 -19.47
N GLU A 29 -4.25 -0.02 -20.66
CA GLU A 29 -4.32 0.99 -21.76
C GLU A 29 -5.31 2.10 -21.44
N GLU A 30 -6.30 1.84 -20.58
CA GLU A 30 -7.36 2.76 -20.18
C GLU A 30 -7.35 2.95 -18.66
N GLU A 31 -7.98 4.04 -18.22
CA GLU A 31 -8.19 4.28 -16.79
C GLU A 31 -8.96 3.11 -16.16
N THR A 32 -8.39 2.54 -15.12
CA THR A 32 -8.90 1.30 -14.51
C THR A 32 -9.15 1.49 -13.02
N HIS A 33 -10.26 0.92 -12.53
CA HIS A 33 -10.63 0.97 -11.12
C HIS A 33 -10.65 -0.43 -10.52
N LEU A 34 -9.85 -0.65 -9.49
CA LEU A 34 -9.84 -1.88 -8.72
C LEU A 34 -10.58 -1.67 -7.40
N THR A 35 -11.52 -2.57 -7.09
CA THR A 35 -12.12 -2.62 -5.76
C THR A 35 -11.22 -3.45 -4.86
N VAL A 36 -10.67 -2.82 -3.83
CA VAL A 36 -9.77 -3.46 -2.88
C VAL A 36 -10.51 -3.72 -1.57
N LEU A 37 -10.44 -4.96 -1.09
CA LEU A 37 -10.97 -5.39 0.19
C LEU A 37 -9.79 -5.77 1.10
N LYS A 38 -9.80 -5.27 2.34
CA LYS A 38 -8.84 -5.69 3.37
C LYS A 38 -9.36 -6.98 4.02
N THR A 39 -9.14 -8.09 3.33
CA THR A 39 -9.50 -9.45 3.78
C THR A 39 -8.70 -10.49 3.02
N SER A 40 -8.32 -11.56 3.69
CA SER A 40 -7.73 -12.75 3.04
C SER A 40 -8.83 -13.69 2.55
N LEU A 41 -8.58 -14.40 1.44
CA LEU A 41 -9.48 -15.43 0.91
C LEU A 41 -9.36 -16.76 1.67
N PHE A 42 -8.21 -17.03 2.29
CA PHE A 42 -7.88 -18.36 2.81
C PHE A 42 -7.74 -18.39 4.33
N PHE A 43 -7.44 -17.26 4.95
CA PHE A 43 -7.18 -17.20 6.38
C PHE A 43 -8.03 -16.11 7.04
N ALA A 44 -8.59 -16.42 8.20
CA ALA A 44 -9.22 -15.40 9.02
C ALA A 44 -8.13 -14.47 9.57
N GLY A 45 -8.00 -13.29 8.97
CA GLY A 45 -6.99 -12.31 9.38
C GLY A 45 -6.69 -11.28 8.32
N ASP A 46 -5.56 -10.65 8.46
CA ASP A 46 -5.09 -9.58 7.59
C ASP A 46 -4.66 -10.11 6.23
N GLY A 47 -5.15 -9.49 5.20
CA GLY A 47 -4.83 -9.77 3.80
C GLY A 47 -5.51 -8.76 2.91
N PHE A 48 -5.35 -8.92 1.60
CA PHE A 48 -6.02 -8.09 0.61
C PHE A 48 -6.52 -8.90 -0.56
N THR A 49 -7.64 -8.49 -1.11
CA THR A 49 -8.12 -8.94 -2.41
C THR A 49 -8.48 -7.72 -3.25
N ALA A 50 -8.12 -7.75 -4.52
CA ALA A 50 -8.44 -6.68 -5.47
C ALA A 50 -9.19 -7.26 -6.67
N TYR A 51 -10.31 -6.66 -7.00
CA TYR A 51 -11.20 -7.08 -8.08
C TYR A 51 -11.33 -5.98 -9.13
N ASP A 52 -11.43 -6.37 -10.38
CA ASP A 52 -11.72 -5.46 -11.49
C ASP A 52 -13.21 -5.00 -11.50
N CYS A 53 -13.56 -4.17 -12.48
CA CYS A 53 -14.94 -3.68 -12.67
C CYS A 53 -15.94 -4.78 -13.03
N LYS A 54 -15.49 -5.96 -13.44
CA LYS A 54 -16.33 -7.13 -13.75
C LYS A 54 -16.47 -8.08 -12.57
N GLY A 55 -15.78 -7.76 -11.44
CA GLY A 55 -15.74 -8.61 -10.26
C GLY A 55 -14.77 -9.78 -10.38
N ALA A 56 -13.87 -9.79 -11.37
CA ALA A 56 -12.84 -10.79 -11.46
C ALA A 56 -11.69 -10.44 -10.50
N LEU A 57 -11.18 -11.46 -9.78
CA LEU A 57 -10.02 -11.32 -8.90
C LEU A 57 -8.78 -11.00 -9.75
N VAL A 58 -8.06 -9.93 -9.39
CA VAL A 58 -6.82 -9.50 -10.06
C VAL A 58 -5.62 -9.78 -9.17
N PHE A 59 -5.69 -9.34 -7.91
CA PHE A 59 -4.61 -9.49 -6.93
C PHE A 59 -5.13 -10.05 -5.62
N ARG A 60 -4.24 -10.75 -4.92
CA ARG A 60 -4.47 -11.18 -3.55
C ARG A 60 -3.19 -11.11 -2.71
N VAL A 61 -3.38 -10.93 -1.43
CA VAL A 61 -2.35 -11.03 -0.39
C VAL A 61 -2.93 -11.90 0.70
N ASP A 62 -2.28 -13.02 0.94
CA ASP A 62 -2.67 -13.92 2.01
C ASP A 62 -1.68 -13.77 3.16
N SER A 63 -2.17 -13.43 4.34
CA SER A 63 -1.35 -13.42 5.53
C SER A 63 -1.20 -14.86 6.02
N TYR A 64 -0.01 -15.41 5.97
CA TYR A 64 0.26 -16.73 6.52
C TYR A 64 0.44 -16.60 8.04
N GLY A 65 -0.68 -16.60 8.79
CA GLY A 65 -0.78 -16.81 10.23
C GLY A 65 0.15 -16.02 11.16
N PRO A 66 0.00 -16.18 12.50
CA PRO A 66 0.88 -15.56 13.49
C PRO A 66 2.34 -16.06 13.45
N ASP A 67 2.58 -17.16 12.73
CA ASP A 67 3.90 -17.74 12.48
C ASP A 67 4.49 -17.33 11.09
N GLY A 68 3.85 -16.41 10.38
CA GLY A 68 4.40 -15.78 9.18
C GLY A 68 5.77 -15.24 9.57
N GLY A 69 6.81 -16.04 9.27
CA GLY A 69 8.14 -15.96 9.87
C GLY A 69 8.63 -14.53 10.01
N ASP A 70 9.45 -14.28 11.01
CA ASP A 70 10.09 -13.00 11.43
C ASP A 70 10.75 -12.17 10.28
N THR A 71 10.37 -12.44 9.03
CA THR A 71 10.90 -11.80 7.84
C THR A 71 10.36 -10.40 7.60
N GLY A 72 9.16 -10.09 8.10
CA GLY A 72 8.49 -8.81 7.85
C GLY A 72 8.24 -8.57 6.35
N GLU A 73 8.06 -9.65 5.59
CA GLU A 73 7.76 -9.63 4.16
C GLU A 73 6.26 -9.81 3.92
N VAL A 74 5.73 -9.06 2.95
CA VAL A 74 4.36 -9.18 2.46
C VAL A 74 4.40 -9.48 0.97
N VAL A 75 3.71 -10.52 0.53
CA VAL A 75 3.76 -11.01 -0.85
C VAL A 75 2.45 -10.71 -1.57
N LEU A 76 2.55 -9.98 -2.69
CA LEU A 76 1.47 -9.77 -3.63
C LEU A 76 1.44 -10.90 -4.65
N MET A 77 0.29 -11.53 -4.81
CA MET A 77 0.04 -12.61 -5.77
C MET A 77 -1.03 -12.19 -6.78
N ASP A 78 -1.00 -12.82 -7.94
CA ASP A 78 -2.10 -12.76 -8.90
C ASP A 78 -3.27 -13.70 -8.51
N ALA A 79 -4.32 -13.70 -9.33
CA ALA A 79 -5.50 -14.53 -9.10
C ALA A 79 -5.17 -16.04 -9.06
N SER A 80 -4.13 -16.47 -9.76
CA SER A 80 -3.68 -17.89 -9.79
C SER A 80 -2.83 -18.27 -8.58
N GLY A 81 -2.36 -17.29 -7.79
CA GLY A 81 -1.44 -17.49 -6.67
C GLY A 81 0.03 -17.39 -7.03
N ARG A 82 0.36 -16.92 -8.24
CA ARG A 82 1.73 -16.65 -8.63
C ARG A 82 2.21 -15.39 -7.92
N CYS A 83 3.34 -15.47 -7.23
CA CYS A 83 3.95 -14.34 -6.56
C CYS A 83 4.48 -13.32 -7.58
N ILE A 84 4.00 -12.07 -7.50
CA ILE A 84 4.34 -10.97 -8.41
C ILE A 84 5.38 -10.06 -7.78
N LEU A 85 5.15 -9.68 -6.53
CA LEU A 85 5.94 -8.69 -5.81
C LEU A 85 6.03 -9.06 -4.34
N THR A 86 7.21 -8.90 -3.76
CA THR A 86 7.42 -8.94 -2.31
C THR A 86 7.77 -7.53 -1.83
N VAL A 87 7.11 -7.05 -0.78
CA VAL A 87 7.49 -5.82 -0.09
C VAL A 87 8.04 -6.15 1.29
N ARG A 88 9.13 -5.47 1.70
CA ARG A 88 9.83 -5.72 2.96
C ARG A 88 10.28 -4.41 3.60
N ARG A 89 10.21 -4.38 4.94
CA ARG A 89 10.80 -3.28 5.71
C ARG A 89 12.32 -3.38 5.71
N LYS A 90 13.00 -2.32 5.31
CA LYS A 90 14.45 -2.24 5.40
C LYS A 90 14.87 -1.99 6.85
N ARG A 91 15.68 -2.90 7.42
CA ARG A 91 16.27 -2.77 8.77
C ARG A 91 17.80 -2.76 8.64
N PRO A 92 18.52 -1.90 9.40
CA PRO A 92 18.04 -0.77 10.19
C PRO A 92 17.66 0.43 9.32
N SER A 93 16.57 1.14 9.63
CA SER A 93 16.16 2.36 8.94
C SER A 93 15.54 3.36 9.91
N LEU A 94 16.09 4.58 9.98
CA LEU A 94 15.56 5.68 10.79
C LEU A 94 14.23 6.25 10.25
N HIS A 95 13.92 5.99 8.96
CA HIS A 95 12.78 6.59 8.26
C HIS A 95 11.72 5.58 7.83
N GLN A 96 11.62 4.43 8.49
CA GLN A 96 10.66 3.38 8.13
C GLN A 96 10.65 3.09 6.62
N ARG A 97 11.83 2.84 6.04
CA ARG A 97 11.98 2.56 4.62
C ARG A 97 11.47 1.16 4.29
N TRP A 98 10.69 1.07 3.23
CA TRP A 98 10.22 -0.18 2.64
C TRP A 98 10.82 -0.35 1.25
N GLU A 99 11.04 -1.58 0.83
CA GLU A 99 11.59 -1.94 -0.48
C GLU A 99 10.71 -3.00 -1.14
N GLY A 100 10.55 -2.90 -2.48
CA GLY A 100 9.81 -3.87 -3.29
C GLY A 100 10.74 -4.69 -4.17
N PHE A 101 10.45 -6.00 -4.32
CA PHE A 101 11.26 -6.98 -5.04
C PHE A 101 10.37 -7.83 -5.95
N VAL A 102 10.86 -8.19 -7.16
CA VAL A 102 10.10 -9.05 -8.08
C VAL A 102 9.88 -10.44 -7.51
N GLY A 103 8.64 -10.94 -7.60
CA GLY A 103 8.27 -12.30 -7.23
C GLY A 103 8.39 -12.56 -5.73
N GLU A 104 8.63 -13.83 -5.38
CA GLU A 104 8.67 -14.29 -3.99
C GLU A 104 10.03 -14.02 -3.33
N GLY A 105 9.99 -13.48 -2.10
CA GLY A 105 11.17 -13.22 -1.28
C GLY A 105 12.06 -12.09 -1.76
N SER A 106 12.93 -11.64 -0.89
CA SER A 106 13.84 -10.50 -1.15
C SER A 106 15.32 -10.89 -1.14
N GLU A 107 15.66 -12.10 -0.70
CA GLU A 107 17.05 -12.55 -0.50
C GLU A 107 17.81 -12.61 -1.83
N GLY A 108 18.99 -11.99 -1.86
CA GLY A 108 19.84 -11.94 -3.05
C GLY A 108 19.32 -11.11 -4.21
N LYS A 109 18.16 -10.44 -4.06
CA LYS A 109 17.53 -9.64 -5.12
C LYS A 109 17.85 -8.16 -4.98
N LYS A 110 17.84 -7.46 -6.13
CA LYS A 110 17.87 -6.00 -6.17
C LYS A 110 16.44 -5.48 -6.02
N ALA A 111 16.27 -4.45 -5.19
CA ALA A 111 14.98 -3.78 -5.07
C ALA A 111 14.61 -3.09 -6.38
N LEU A 112 13.32 -3.13 -6.73
CA LEU A 112 12.75 -2.37 -7.85
C LEU A 112 12.51 -0.93 -7.46
N PHE A 113 12.04 -0.71 -6.24
CA PHE A 113 11.69 0.60 -5.70
C PHE A 113 11.88 0.62 -4.18
N SER A 114 11.90 1.83 -3.63
CA SER A 114 11.77 2.03 -2.19
C SER A 114 10.77 3.13 -1.86
N VAL A 115 10.12 2.97 -0.71
CA VAL A 115 9.19 3.94 -0.14
C VAL A 115 9.75 4.42 1.19
N ARG A 116 9.79 5.74 1.39
CA ARG A 116 10.23 6.36 2.65
C ARG A 116 9.31 7.51 3.04
N ARG A 117 9.16 7.74 4.32
CA ARG A 117 8.49 8.95 4.81
C ARG A 117 9.29 10.19 4.42
N SER A 118 8.61 11.18 3.89
CA SER A 118 9.18 12.51 3.70
C SER A 118 9.26 13.23 5.04
N SER A 119 10.41 13.82 5.36
CA SER A 119 10.65 14.51 6.64
C SER A 119 10.12 15.95 6.67
N ILE A 120 9.20 16.32 5.78
CA ILE A 120 8.61 17.66 5.77
C ILE A 120 7.64 17.80 6.94
N ILE A 121 7.96 18.66 7.86
CA ILE A 121 7.15 18.94 9.06
C ILE A 121 5.74 19.38 8.64
N GLY A 122 4.72 18.66 9.12
CA GLY A 122 3.31 19.02 8.98
C GLY A 122 2.56 18.41 7.80
N ARG A 123 3.20 17.64 6.90
CA ARG A 123 2.51 16.89 5.84
C ARG A 123 2.87 15.41 5.89
N SER A 124 1.85 14.56 5.94
CA SER A 124 2.01 13.12 5.80
C SER A 124 2.21 12.79 4.32
N SER A 125 3.45 12.93 3.82
CA SER A 125 3.81 12.57 2.46
C SER A 125 4.89 11.49 2.45
N MET A 126 4.88 10.65 1.41
CA MET A 126 5.90 9.62 1.20
C MET A 126 6.55 9.82 -0.15
N THR A 127 7.84 9.55 -0.21
CA THR A 127 8.61 9.54 -1.45
C THR A 127 8.84 8.10 -1.88
N VAL A 128 8.63 7.83 -3.15
CA VAL A 128 8.86 6.53 -3.80
C VAL A 128 9.94 6.70 -4.85
N GLU A 129 11.06 6.02 -4.68
CA GLU A 129 12.18 5.99 -5.63
C GLU A 129 12.14 4.70 -6.43
N VAL A 130 12.14 4.77 -7.76
CA VAL A 130 12.16 3.62 -8.66
C VAL A 130 13.58 3.39 -9.15
N TYR A 131 14.12 2.19 -8.93
CA TYR A 131 15.52 1.88 -9.26
C TYR A 131 15.71 1.31 -10.66
N THR A 132 14.64 0.77 -11.25
CA THR A 132 14.66 0.22 -12.62
C THR A 132 14.75 1.32 -13.68
N ASN A 133 14.21 2.51 -13.38
CA ASN A 133 14.20 3.67 -14.27
C ASN A 133 14.81 4.87 -13.51
N PRO A 134 16.10 5.17 -13.67
CA PRO A 134 16.74 6.30 -13.00
C PRO A 134 16.03 7.62 -13.31
N GLY A 135 15.65 8.35 -12.26
CA GLY A 135 14.92 9.63 -12.36
C GLY A 135 13.40 9.49 -12.30
N GLU A 136 12.87 8.28 -12.24
CA GLU A 136 11.45 8.04 -11.99
C GLU A 136 11.18 8.03 -10.49
N GLU A 137 10.43 9.01 -10.03
CA GLU A 137 10.09 9.24 -8.62
C GLU A 137 8.59 9.55 -8.51
N TYR A 138 7.97 9.03 -7.44
CA TYR A 138 6.58 9.32 -7.14
C TYR A 138 6.45 9.89 -5.73
N GLN A 139 5.38 10.66 -5.52
CA GLN A 139 5.00 11.16 -4.20
C GLN A 139 3.61 10.64 -3.85
N ILE A 140 3.43 10.20 -2.60
CA ILE A 140 2.13 9.83 -2.08
C ILE A 140 1.73 10.90 -1.09
N GLU A 141 0.59 11.56 -1.34
CA GLU A 141 0.04 12.61 -0.52
C GLU A 141 -1.35 12.23 -0.02
N GLY A 142 -1.71 12.69 1.18
CA GLY A 142 -3.02 12.45 1.78
C GLY A 142 -2.97 11.51 2.98
N SER A 143 -4.12 10.90 3.32
CA SER A 143 -4.27 10.03 4.49
C SER A 143 -4.76 8.65 4.09
N PHE A 144 -3.89 7.66 4.19
CA PHE A 144 -4.27 6.26 3.93
C PHE A 144 -5.27 5.75 4.97
N ALA A 145 -5.14 6.16 6.23
CA ALA A 145 -6.09 5.82 7.28
C ALA A 145 -7.53 6.29 6.99
N CYS A 146 -7.66 7.39 6.20
CA CYS A 146 -8.95 7.89 5.72
C CYS A 146 -9.33 7.35 4.34
N ARG A 147 -8.49 6.51 3.72
CA ARG A 147 -8.63 6.07 2.32
C ARG A 147 -8.78 7.26 1.37
N ASN A 148 -7.91 8.25 1.52
CA ASN A 148 -7.88 9.46 0.70
C ASN A 148 -6.43 9.84 0.40
N CYS A 149 -5.84 9.18 -0.61
CA CYS A 149 -4.47 9.41 -1.05
C CYS A 149 -4.40 9.63 -2.55
N ASN A 150 -3.43 10.43 -2.99
CA ASN A 150 -3.01 10.58 -4.37
C ASN A 150 -1.58 10.06 -4.52
N ILE A 151 -1.32 9.35 -5.60
CA ILE A 151 0.02 8.99 -6.06
C ILE A 151 0.32 9.92 -7.24
N LEU A 152 1.37 10.70 -7.10
CA LEU A 152 1.76 11.75 -8.02
C LEU A 152 3.08 11.38 -8.69
N ALA A 153 3.17 11.56 -10.01
CA ALA A 153 4.43 11.50 -10.73
C ALA A 153 5.30 12.74 -10.46
N ALA A 154 6.51 12.77 -11.00
CA ALA A 154 7.47 13.86 -10.80
C ALA A 154 6.95 15.23 -11.28
N ASP A 155 6.14 15.24 -12.33
CA ASP A 155 5.46 16.44 -12.87
C ASP A 155 4.22 16.88 -12.10
N LYS A 156 3.91 16.19 -10.96
CA LYS A 156 2.73 16.39 -10.11
C LYS A 156 1.41 15.94 -10.72
N GLU A 157 1.43 15.23 -11.83
CA GLU A 157 0.23 14.58 -12.35
C GLU A 157 -0.18 13.40 -11.47
N ILE A 158 -1.49 13.24 -11.26
CA ILE A 158 -2.03 12.11 -10.51
C ILE A 158 -2.01 10.88 -11.42
N VAL A 159 -1.25 9.87 -11.02
CA VAL A 159 -1.17 8.58 -11.73
C VAL A 159 -2.00 7.47 -11.10
N ALA A 160 -2.28 7.58 -9.80
CA ALA A 160 -3.23 6.70 -9.12
C ALA A 160 -3.87 7.40 -7.91
N GLU A 161 -5.03 6.90 -7.50
CA GLU A 161 -5.79 7.42 -6.38
C GLU A 161 -6.36 6.30 -5.51
N ILE A 162 -6.36 6.53 -4.21
CA ILE A 162 -7.03 5.65 -3.23
C ILE A 162 -8.20 6.42 -2.65
N ARG A 163 -9.42 5.92 -2.82
CA ARG A 163 -10.65 6.55 -2.33
C ARG A 163 -11.56 5.53 -1.65
N ARG A 164 -12.33 6.00 -0.67
CA ARG A 164 -13.38 5.17 -0.07
C ARG A 164 -14.38 4.74 -1.15
N LYS A 165 -14.81 3.48 -1.08
CA LYS A 165 -15.84 3.00 -2.00
C LYS A 165 -17.22 3.52 -1.56
N VAL A 166 -17.98 3.98 -2.54
CA VAL A 166 -19.38 4.35 -2.38
C VAL A 166 -20.22 3.27 -3.06
N ASP A 167 -21.22 2.76 -2.37
CA ASP A 167 -22.20 1.86 -2.97
C ASP A 167 -23.05 2.63 -3.99
N ALA A 168 -23.06 2.15 -5.23
CA ALA A 168 -23.71 2.84 -6.34
C ALA A 168 -25.26 2.85 -6.21
N THR A 169 -25.83 1.92 -5.46
CA THR A 169 -27.30 1.78 -5.32
C THR A 169 -27.82 2.65 -4.18
N THR A 170 -27.13 2.60 -3.03
CA THR A 170 -27.57 3.28 -1.80
C THR A 170 -26.90 4.62 -1.59
N ASN A 171 -25.87 4.94 -2.37
CA ASN A 171 -25.02 6.12 -2.23
C ASN A 171 -24.35 6.23 -0.84
N VAL A 172 -24.20 5.10 -0.15
CA VAL A 172 -23.58 5.01 1.17
C VAL A 172 -22.07 4.75 1.01
N VAL A 173 -21.28 5.48 1.76
CA VAL A 173 -19.83 5.28 1.84
C VAL A 173 -19.57 4.01 2.66
N LEU A 174 -18.91 3.03 2.05
CA LEU A 174 -18.57 1.76 2.71
C LEU A 174 -17.47 1.94 3.80
N GLY A 175 -17.29 0.89 4.59
CA GLY A 175 -16.25 0.85 5.63
C GLY A 175 -14.84 1.07 5.07
N LYS A 176 -13.87 1.32 5.95
CA LYS A 176 -12.47 1.55 5.55
C LYS A 176 -11.79 0.31 4.95
N ASP A 177 -12.38 -0.86 5.16
CA ASP A 177 -11.86 -2.12 4.65
C ASP A 177 -12.22 -2.37 3.19
N VAL A 178 -13.07 -1.51 2.59
CA VAL A 178 -13.44 -1.55 1.18
C VAL A 178 -13.18 -0.18 0.56
N PHE A 179 -12.28 -0.15 -0.43
CA PHE A 179 -11.89 1.09 -1.10
C PHE A 179 -11.60 0.86 -2.58
N VAL A 180 -11.45 1.94 -3.32
CA VAL A 180 -11.14 1.93 -4.75
C VAL A 180 -9.70 2.40 -4.94
N LEU A 181 -8.95 1.64 -5.72
CA LEU A 181 -7.68 2.02 -6.30
C LEU A 181 -7.92 2.35 -7.77
N SER A 182 -7.87 3.64 -8.10
CA SER A 182 -8.02 4.14 -9.48
C SER A 182 -6.63 4.33 -10.09
N LEU A 183 -6.44 3.82 -11.30
CA LEU A 183 -5.18 3.83 -12.04
C LEU A 183 -5.38 4.60 -13.34
N LYS A 184 -4.52 5.56 -13.62
CA LYS A 184 -4.48 6.23 -14.93
C LYS A 184 -3.94 5.28 -15.99
N ALA A 185 -4.33 5.50 -17.24
CA ALA A 185 -3.82 4.76 -18.40
C ALA A 185 -2.29 4.74 -18.40
N GLY A 186 -1.70 3.59 -18.65
CA GLY A 186 -0.25 3.40 -18.68
C GLY A 186 0.43 3.21 -17.32
N PHE A 187 -0.29 3.31 -16.18
CA PHE A 187 0.29 3.09 -14.86
C PHE A 187 0.23 1.60 -14.45
N ASP A 188 1.31 1.09 -13.85
CA ASP A 188 1.44 -0.31 -13.44
C ASP A 188 0.59 -0.62 -12.19
N GLY A 189 -0.46 -1.43 -12.37
CA GLY A 189 -1.38 -1.81 -11.29
C GLY A 189 -0.74 -2.70 -10.21
N ALA A 190 0.23 -3.54 -10.58
CA ALA A 190 0.96 -4.36 -9.60
C ALA A 190 1.86 -3.47 -8.73
N PHE A 191 2.51 -2.48 -9.32
CA PHE A 191 3.26 -1.47 -8.58
C PHE A 191 2.37 -0.66 -7.65
N ALA A 192 1.23 -0.14 -8.16
CA ALA A 192 0.27 0.60 -7.36
C ALA A 192 -0.25 -0.21 -6.16
N MET A 193 -0.58 -1.50 -6.38
CA MET A 193 -1.02 -2.38 -5.29
C MET A 193 0.11 -2.64 -4.29
N GLY A 194 1.37 -2.76 -4.75
CA GLY A 194 2.55 -2.82 -3.88
C GLY A 194 2.68 -1.59 -2.97
N LEU A 195 2.39 -0.39 -3.49
CA LEU A 195 2.35 0.83 -2.69
C LEU A 195 1.22 0.81 -1.64
N VAL A 196 0.04 0.27 -2.00
CA VAL A 196 -1.06 0.05 -1.03
C VAL A 196 -0.61 -0.83 0.12
N LEU A 197 0.11 -1.92 -0.15
CA LEU A 197 0.63 -2.82 0.88
C LEU A 197 1.61 -2.10 1.81
N VAL A 198 2.55 -1.34 1.25
CA VAL A 198 3.50 -0.56 2.05
C VAL A 198 2.77 0.45 2.94
N LEU A 199 1.77 1.14 2.40
CA LEU A 199 0.95 2.08 3.16
C LEU A 199 0.22 1.40 4.31
N ASP A 200 -0.35 0.21 4.07
CA ASP A 200 -1.05 -0.54 5.12
C ASP A 200 -0.10 -0.97 6.24
N GLN A 201 1.10 -1.43 5.91
CA GLN A 201 2.10 -1.79 6.91
C GLN A 201 2.56 -0.58 7.75
N ILE A 202 2.76 0.57 7.11
CA ILE A 202 3.20 1.79 7.82
C ILE A 202 2.11 2.31 8.77
N TYR A 203 0.85 2.32 8.33
CA TYR A 203 -0.27 2.85 9.13
C TYR A 203 -0.90 1.80 10.05
N GLY A 204 -0.76 0.52 9.74
CA GLY A 204 -1.17 -0.59 10.60
C GLY A 204 -0.34 -0.66 11.88
N ASP A 205 0.98 -0.49 11.76
CA ASP A 205 1.90 -0.43 12.92
C ASP A 205 1.58 0.74 13.87
N GLU A 206 1.11 1.88 13.36
CA GLU A 206 0.75 3.05 14.18
C GLU A 206 -0.53 2.82 15.00
N ALA A 207 -1.48 2.05 14.49
CA ALA A 207 -2.71 1.72 15.21
C ALA A 207 -2.50 0.69 16.32
N GLY A 208 -1.48 -0.18 16.19
CA GLY A 208 -1.13 -1.21 17.19
C GLY A 208 -0.23 -0.72 18.33
N GLY A 209 0.46 0.41 18.16
CA GLY A 209 1.42 0.95 19.13
C GLY A 209 0.83 1.65 20.36
N GLY A 210 -0.50 1.70 20.50
CA GLY A 210 -1.21 2.50 21.51
C GLY A 210 -1.61 1.79 22.80
N VAL A 211 -1.36 0.50 23.01
CA VAL A 211 -1.80 -0.21 24.22
C VAL A 211 -0.74 -1.19 24.74
N HIS A 212 0.35 -0.68 25.30
CA HIS A 212 1.14 -1.38 26.30
C HIS A 212 1.70 -0.38 27.31
N ASN A 213 0.81 0.20 28.12
CA ASN A 213 1.15 0.71 29.43
C ASN A 213 0.40 -0.13 30.48
N GLY A 214 0.81 -1.37 30.60
CA GLY A 214 0.43 -2.26 31.70
C GLY A 214 1.13 -1.79 32.95
N SER A 215 0.41 -1.11 33.84
CA SER A 215 0.79 -0.84 35.20
C SER A 215 1.16 -2.15 35.89
N LYS A 216 2.45 -2.37 36.12
CA LYS A 216 2.91 -3.31 37.14
C LYS A 216 2.56 -2.70 38.49
N VAL A 217 1.45 -3.13 39.06
CA VAL A 217 1.20 -2.98 40.50
C VAL A 217 2.18 -3.90 41.18
N GLY A 218 3.16 -3.32 41.83
CA GLY A 218 4.08 -4.03 42.70
C GLY A 218 3.31 -4.59 43.91
N ALA A 219 3.36 -5.89 44.07
CA ALA A 219 3.03 -6.53 45.33
C ALA A 219 4.28 -6.47 46.20
N ASP A 220 4.16 -5.74 47.30
CA ASP A 220 5.15 -5.64 48.35
C ASP A 220 5.00 -6.89 49.26
N PRO A 221 6.05 -7.64 49.55
CA PRO A 221 5.99 -8.70 50.55
C PRO A 221 6.60 -8.18 51.85
N THR A 222 5.81 -7.64 52.74
CA THR A 222 6.19 -7.52 54.15
C THR A 222 5.37 -8.47 54.96
N GLY A 223 6.09 -9.47 55.48
CA GLY A 223 5.59 -10.37 56.50
C GLY A 223 5.36 -9.65 57.82
N GLU A 224 4.57 -10.28 58.64
CA GLU A 224 4.84 -10.39 60.07
C GLU A 224 4.00 -11.50 60.69
N ASP A 225 4.72 -12.36 61.35
CA ASP A 225 4.22 -13.38 62.29
C ASP A 225 3.30 -12.78 63.37
N SER A 226 2.28 -13.47 63.70
CA SER A 226 1.78 -13.49 65.06
C SER A 226 1.01 -14.77 65.36
N ASN A 227 1.64 -15.66 66.09
CA ASN A 227 1.05 -16.67 66.94
C ASN A 227 -0.15 -16.13 67.72
N LEU A 228 -1.19 -16.94 67.85
CA LEU A 228 -1.78 -17.19 69.11
C LEU A 228 -2.71 -18.40 69.07
N ASN A 229 -2.35 -19.37 69.94
CA ASN A 229 -3.09 -20.49 70.45
C ASN A 229 -4.49 -20.17 70.97
N ILE A 230 -5.27 -21.19 71.04
CA ILE A 230 -6.15 -21.65 72.17
C ILE A 230 -7.56 -22.04 71.69
N LEU A 231 -7.80 -23.32 71.99
CA LEU A 231 -8.98 -24.14 72.16
C LEU A 231 -9.69 -24.73 71.01
#